data_874b4c81ab476419571dd573a8e2b0be
#
_entry.id   874b4c81ab476419571dd573a8e2b0be
#
_cell.length_a   1.000
_cell.length_b   1.000
_cell.length_c   1.000
_cell.angle_alpha   90.00
_cell.angle_beta   90.00
_cell.angle_gamma   90.00
#
_symmetry.space_group_name_H-M   'P 1'
#
loop_
_entity.id
_entity.type
_entity.pdbx_description
1 polymer ?
#
loop_
_entity_poly.entity_id
_entity_poly.type
_entity_poly.pdbx_seq_one_letter_code
_entity_poly.pdbx_strand_id
1 'polypeptide(L)'
;MFDSTAKVEIFGCDGSYFCLAGEGQGTEGVYLSTNPRGFYDAPVSTIWKSSAFQIGGSYRGKRINQREIVFGVEILGDSSEEWEENDSRWRKAWDYEIDPWDPAGSQTRMRITTERSGPRDLLLQLSENPDFASDKDPRLTGHGTVPMTAIAGQPMWFQEDELDGWKLESGTSGAGTVTISNPTDQPMLIKWIVTAPGTWTLPDFSWVGRKYERVPGGKYPTRTVKLPALSASEGGATVDLDPMKLMVRDVNNTNLLGRMGGRFFLHKIPPYTPETLLPVSVTGAAPGAGVVLRQPRHWSRPWGLE
;
A
#
# COMPACT_ATOMS: atom_id res chain seq x y z
N MET A 1 -7.47 -0.11 -33.41
CA MET A 1 -7.77 -0.98 -32.25
C MET A 1 -6.57 -0.83 -31.32
N PHE A 2 -6.74 -0.57 -30.03
CA PHE A 2 -5.62 -0.46 -29.11
C PHE A 2 -5.10 -1.87 -28.81
N ASP A 3 -3.79 -2.07 -28.88
CA ASP A 3 -3.17 -3.40 -28.82
C ASP A 3 -2.99 -3.96 -27.40
N SER A 4 -3.18 -3.14 -26.36
CA SER A 4 -3.09 -3.59 -24.96
C SER A 4 -4.28 -3.14 -24.13
N THR A 5 -4.94 -4.11 -23.50
CA THR A 5 -5.97 -3.88 -22.49
C THR A 5 -5.35 -4.03 -21.10
N ALA A 6 -5.89 -3.30 -20.12
CA ALA A 6 -5.49 -3.52 -18.74
C ALA A 6 -5.87 -4.95 -18.32
N LYS A 7 -4.94 -5.70 -17.72
CA LYS A 7 -5.23 -7.00 -17.12
C LYS A 7 -5.78 -6.77 -15.70
N VAL A 8 -6.92 -7.40 -15.40
CA VAL A 8 -7.56 -7.35 -14.07
C VAL A 8 -7.58 -8.74 -13.49
N GLU A 9 -6.94 -8.90 -12.35
CA GLU A 9 -6.74 -10.20 -11.69
C GLU A 9 -7.23 -10.15 -10.26
N ILE A 10 -7.78 -11.25 -9.78
CA ILE A 10 -8.14 -11.47 -8.35
C ILE A 10 -7.29 -12.61 -7.82
N PHE A 11 -6.68 -12.36 -6.68
CA PHE A 11 -6.03 -13.37 -5.83
C PHE A 11 -6.91 -13.50 -4.60
N GLY A 12 -7.61 -14.63 -4.47
CA GLY A 12 -8.53 -14.90 -3.38
C GLY A 12 -7.85 -15.03 -2.03
N CYS A 13 -8.60 -14.78 -0.96
CA CYS A 13 -8.12 -15.00 0.41
C CYS A 13 -7.81 -16.49 0.68
N ASP A 14 -8.40 -17.38 -0.07
CA ASP A 14 -8.17 -18.84 -0.05
C ASP A 14 -6.99 -19.30 -0.94
N GLY A 15 -6.28 -18.37 -1.59
CA GLY A 15 -5.18 -18.64 -2.52
C GLY A 15 -5.63 -18.94 -3.96
N SER A 16 -6.93 -18.88 -4.27
CA SER A 16 -7.43 -19.01 -5.63
C SER A 16 -7.03 -17.82 -6.53
N TYR A 17 -7.06 -18.05 -7.83
CA TYR A 17 -6.72 -17.04 -8.83
C TYR A 17 -7.80 -16.95 -9.89
N PHE A 18 -8.07 -15.72 -10.36
CA PHE A 18 -9.01 -15.43 -11.45
C PHE A 18 -8.49 -14.29 -12.32
N CYS A 19 -8.46 -14.50 -13.64
CA CYS A 19 -8.21 -13.45 -14.62
C CYS A 19 -9.54 -12.90 -15.12
N LEU A 20 -9.94 -11.74 -14.62
CA LEU A 20 -11.25 -11.15 -14.93
C LEU A 20 -11.27 -10.38 -16.25
N ALA A 21 -10.15 -9.80 -16.68
CA ALA A 21 -10.04 -9.04 -17.94
C ALA A 21 -8.62 -9.05 -18.47
N GLY A 22 -8.45 -8.87 -19.76
CA GLY A 22 -7.16 -8.89 -20.44
C GLY A 22 -6.77 -10.28 -20.93
N GLU A 23 -5.46 -10.50 -21.07
CA GLU A 23 -4.93 -11.79 -21.54
C GLU A 23 -5.21 -12.89 -20.51
N GLY A 24 -5.86 -13.98 -20.97
CA GLY A 24 -6.29 -15.08 -20.12
C GLY A 24 -7.65 -14.87 -19.44
N GLN A 25 -8.40 -13.84 -19.84
CA GLN A 25 -9.73 -13.56 -19.31
C GLN A 25 -10.64 -14.78 -19.35
N GLY A 26 -11.26 -15.10 -18.21
CA GLY A 26 -12.29 -16.12 -18.08
C GLY A 26 -11.81 -17.57 -18.08
N THR A 27 -10.50 -17.83 -18.09
CA THR A 27 -9.94 -19.20 -18.04
C THR A 27 -10.36 -19.96 -16.77
N GLU A 28 -10.68 -19.25 -15.69
CA GLU A 28 -11.15 -19.82 -14.43
C GLU A 28 -12.70 -19.85 -14.32
N GLY A 29 -13.41 -19.68 -15.45
CA GLY A 29 -14.87 -19.66 -15.50
C GLY A 29 -15.51 -18.36 -15.00
N VAL A 30 -14.72 -17.32 -14.70
CA VAL A 30 -15.20 -16.03 -14.20
C VAL A 30 -14.54 -14.90 -14.96
N TYR A 31 -15.33 -13.93 -15.44
CA TYR A 31 -14.79 -12.73 -16.08
C TYR A 31 -15.53 -11.45 -15.69
N LEU A 32 -14.86 -10.30 -15.87
CA LEU A 32 -15.42 -8.99 -15.54
C LEU A 32 -16.60 -8.66 -16.45
N SER A 33 -17.73 -8.34 -15.84
CA SER A 33 -18.92 -7.84 -16.53
C SER A 33 -18.89 -6.30 -16.63
N THR A 34 -20.02 -5.69 -16.76
CA THR A 34 -20.17 -4.26 -16.99
C THR A 34 -20.08 -3.42 -15.69
N ASN A 35 -19.82 -2.12 -15.86
CA ASN A 35 -19.93 -1.06 -14.85
C ASN A 35 -18.97 -1.12 -13.66
N PRO A 36 -17.65 -1.32 -13.82
CA PRO A 36 -16.71 -1.18 -12.70
C PRO A 36 -16.70 0.26 -12.19
N ARG A 37 -16.92 0.43 -10.87
CA ARG A 37 -16.88 1.72 -10.18
C ARG A 37 -15.87 1.68 -9.04
N GLY A 38 -15.33 2.84 -8.67
CA GLY A 38 -14.37 2.96 -7.58
C GLY A 38 -12.94 2.56 -7.92
N PHE A 39 -12.66 2.01 -9.11
CA PHE A 39 -11.33 1.55 -9.52
C PHE A 39 -10.34 2.70 -9.70
N TYR A 40 -10.78 3.80 -10.29
CA TYR A 40 -9.86 4.82 -10.85
C TYR A 40 -9.37 5.79 -9.79
N ASP A 41 -10.14 6.78 -9.43
CA ASP A 41 -9.66 7.87 -8.59
C ASP A 41 -9.86 7.57 -7.10
N ALA A 42 -8.93 8.04 -6.26
CA ALA A 42 -9.06 7.91 -4.83
C ALA A 42 -10.30 8.64 -4.30
N PRO A 43 -11.05 8.07 -3.32
CA PRO A 43 -12.23 8.68 -2.74
C PRO A 43 -11.86 9.85 -1.82
N VAL A 44 -11.76 11.04 -2.40
CA VAL A 44 -11.33 12.27 -1.71
C VAL A 44 -12.53 13.16 -1.41
N SER A 45 -12.65 13.59 -0.16
CA SER A 45 -13.55 14.66 0.26
C SER A 45 -12.75 15.89 0.67
N THR A 46 -13.07 17.06 0.10
CA THR A 46 -12.45 18.33 0.46
C THR A 46 -13.21 18.99 1.61
N ILE A 47 -12.49 19.61 2.54
CA ILE A 47 -13.04 20.27 3.72
C ILE A 47 -12.93 21.77 3.53
N TRP A 48 -14.07 22.45 3.53
CA TRP A 48 -14.18 23.90 3.37
C TRP A 48 -14.86 24.50 4.61
N LYS A 49 -14.46 25.72 4.97
CA LYS A 49 -15.07 26.52 6.02
C LYS A 49 -15.49 27.87 5.46
N SER A 50 -16.72 28.28 5.72
CA SER A 50 -17.24 29.63 5.40
C SER A 50 -17.58 30.37 6.70
N SER A 51 -17.33 31.67 6.75
CA SER A 51 -17.72 32.58 7.81
C SER A 51 -18.90 33.43 7.34
N ALA A 52 -19.67 34.02 8.28
CA ALA A 52 -20.93 34.69 8.01
C ALA A 52 -20.90 35.80 6.94
N PHE A 53 -19.80 36.48 6.75
CA PHE A 53 -19.65 37.55 5.75
C PHE A 53 -18.59 37.24 4.69
N GLN A 54 -18.18 35.97 4.58
CA GLN A 54 -17.18 35.54 3.60
C GLN A 54 -17.85 35.18 2.28
N ILE A 55 -17.39 35.77 1.18
CA ILE A 55 -17.75 35.33 -0.17
C ILE A 55 -16.96 34.05 -0.45
N GLY A 56 -17.68 32.92 -0.66
CA GLY A 56 -17.07 31.61 -0.89
C GLY A 56 -16.60 30.91 0.39
N GLY A 57 -15.59 30.04 0.27
CA GLY A 57 -15.08 29.25 1.37
C GLY A 57 -13.54 29.19 1.41
N SER A 58 -12.99 28.98 2.60
CA SER A 58 -11.57 28.73 2.81
C SER A 58 -11.30 27.23 2.86
N TYR A 59 -10.37 26.75 2.03
CA TYR A 59 -9.93 25.36 2.04
C TYR A 59 -9.24 25.02 3.37
N ARG A 60 -9.64 23.93 4.01
CA ARG A 60 -9.11 23.47 5.30
C ARG A 60 -8.35 22.14 5.21
N GLY A 61 -8.54 21.41 4.13
CA GLY A 61 -7.87 20.14 3.95
C GLY A 61 -8.67 19.16 3.08
N LYS A 62 -8.16 17.95 2.99
CA LYS A 62 -8.83 16.83 2.35
C LYS A 62 -8.83 15.62 3.29
N ARG A 63 -9.85 14.81 3.18
CA ARG A 63 -9.93 13.48 3.77
C ARG A 63 -9.93 12.47 2.64
N ILE A 64 -9.19 11.39 2.82
CA ILE A 64 -9.26 10.23 1.95
C ILE A 64 -10.08 9.19 2.70
N ASN A 65 -11.21 8.80 2.10
CA ASN A 65 -12.12 7.83 2.69
C ASN A 65 -11.68 6.41 2.29
N GLN A 66 -12.24 5.39 2.91
CA GLN A 66 -12.15 4.01 2.42
C GLN A 66 -12.65 3.97 0.97
N ARG A 67 -12.09 3.08 0.15
CA ARG A 67 -12.45 2.94 -1.25
C ARG A 67 -13.49 1.82 -1.38
N GLU A 68 -14.65 2.17 -1.89
CA GLU A 68 -15.65 1.21 -2.32
C GLU A 68 -15.41 0.84 -3.78
N ILE A 69 -15.40 -0.43 -4.07
CA ILE A 69 -15.28 -1.02 -5.40
C ILE A 69 -16.58 -1.77 -5.70
N VAL A 70 -17.26 -1.36 -6.77
CA VAL A 70 -18.47 -2.05 -7.25
C VAL A 70 -18.20 -2.54 -8.67
N PHE A 71 -18.47 -3.82 -8.92
CA PHE A 71 -18.31 -4.43 -10.23
C PHE A 71 -19.19 -5.67 -10.35
N GLY A 72 -19.48 -6.09 -11.57
CA GLY A 72 -20.15 -7.34 -11.85
C GLY A 72 -19.18 -8.36 -12.42
N VAL A 73 -19.37 -9.61 -12.12
CA VAL A 73 -18.71 -10.73 -12.79
C VAL A 73 -19.75 -11.63 -13.45
N GLU A 74 -19.35 -12.24 -14.54
CA GLU A 74 -20.08 -13.32 -15.19
C GLU A 74 -19.40 -14.63 -14.81
N ILE A 75 -20.19 -15.58 -14.32
CA ILE A 75 -19.74 -16.93 -14.00
C ILE A 75 -20.31 -17.86 -15.08
N LEU A 76 -19.43 -18.64 -15.70
CA LEU A 76 -19.73 -19.57 -16.77
C LEU A 76 -19.52 -21.00 -16.33
N GLY A 77 -20.19 -21.93 -17.00
CA GLY A 77 -19.95 -23.37 -16.92
C GLY A 77 -20.62 -24.06 -18.10
N ASP A 78 -19.96 -25.06 -18.66
CA ASP A 78 -20.49 -25.86 -19.77
C ASP A 78 -21.48 -26.95 -19.26
N SER A 79 -21.53 -27.15 -17.95
CA SER A 79 -22.51 -28.00 -17.27
C SER A 79 -23.00 -27.33 -15.97
N SER A 80 -24.07 -27.90 -15.40
CA SER A 80 -24.62 -27.45 -14.11
C SER A 80 -23.60 -27.61 -12.98
N GLU A 81 -22.86 -28.73 -12.99
CA GLU A 81 -21.84 -29.03 -11.98
C GLU A 81 -20.65 -28.06 -12.11
N GLU A 82 -20.16 -27.83 -13.31
CA GLU A 82 -19.05 -26.91 -13.56
C GLU A 82 -19.40 -25.48 -13.16
N TRP A 83 -20.62 -25.04 -13.50
CA TRP A 83 -21.08 -23.73 -13.09
C TRP A 83 -21.11 -23.59 -11.56
N GLU A 84 -21.64 -24.59 -10.83
CA GLU A 84 -21.69 -24.63 -9.38
C GLU A 84 -20.29 -24.64 -8.76
N GLU A 85 -19.35 -25.38 -9.36
CA GLU A 85 -17.94 -25.38 -8.93
C GLU A 85 -17.29 -24.01 -9.11
N ASN A 86 -17.47 -23.35 -10.25
CA ASN A 86 -16.93 -22.03 -10.54
C ASN A 86 -17.54 -20.96 -9.62
N ASP A 87 -18.85 -20.99 -9.36
CA ASP A 87 -19.49 -20.11 -8.37
C ASP A 87 -18.94 -20.36 -6.96
N SER A 88 -18.81 -21.61 -6.56
CA SER A 88 -18.28 -21.98 -5.25
C SER A 88 -16.84 -21.50 -5.07
N ARG A 89 -15.97 -21.68 -6.09
CA ARG A 89 -14.59 -21.18 -6.07
C ARG A 89 -14.56 -19.66 -5.98
N TRP A 90 -15.38 -18.96 -6.77
CA TRP A 90 -15.48 -17.51 -6.73
C TRP A 90 -15.89 -16.99 -5.36
N ARG A 91 -16.89 -17.64 -4.70
CA ARG A 91 -17.36 -17.26 -3.37
C ARG A 91 -16.30 -17.44 -2.29
N LYS A 92 -15.53 -18.53 -2.34
CA LYS A 92 -14.43 -18.81 -1.41
C LYS A 92 -13.26 -17.85 -1.51
N ALA A 93 -13.08 -17.22 -2.67
CA ALA A 93 -12.03 -16.21 -2.88
C ALA A 93 -12.23 -14.93 -2.07
N TRP A 94 -13.41 -14.76 -1.47
CA TRP A 94 -13.82 -13.52 -0.79
C TRP A 94 -14.23 -13.76 0.65
N ASP A 95 -13.89 -12.81 1.54
CA ASP A 95 -14.35 -12.83 2.91
C ASP A 95 -14.77 -11.43 3.36
N TYR A 96 -15.60 -11.36 4.42
CA TYR A 96 -16.02 -10.13 5.09
C TYR A 96 -15.03 -9.70 6.16
N GLU A 97 -14.19 -10.60 6.66
CA GLU A 97 -13.20 -10.34 7.69
C GLU A 97 -11.86 -11.05 7.40
N ILE A 98 -10.82 -10.64 8.12
CA ILE A 98 -9.55 -11.39 8.14
C ILE A 98 -9.74 -12.53 9.13
N ASP A 99 -9.37 -13.75 8.73
CA ASP A 99 -9.49 -14.93 9.58
C ASP A 99 -8.79 -14.72 10.94
N PRO A 100 -9.55 -14.69 12.05
CA PRO A 100 -8.98 -14.45 13.36
C PRO A 100 -8.09 -15.61 13.86
N TRP A 101 -8.20 -16.81 13.26
CA TRP A 101 -7.38 -17.98 13.57
C TRP A 101 -6.13 -18.07 12.69
N ASP A 102 -6.07 -17.30 11.59
CA ASP A 102 -4.88 -17.12 10.77
C ASP A 102 -4.51 -15.63 10.67
N PRO A 103 -3.84 -15.06 11.67
CA PRO A 103 -3.44 -13.64 11.66
C PRO A 103 -2.49 -13.25 10.52
N ALA A 104 -1.87 -14.23 9.87
CA ALA A 104 -1.05 -14.05 8.68
C ALA A 104 -1.85 -14.30 7.39
N GLY A 105 -3.12 -14.67 7.51
CA GLY A 105 -4.03 -14.94 6.41
C GLY A 105 -4.12 -13.78 5.43
N SER A 106 -4.27 -14.12 4.16
CA SER A 106 -4.33 -13.14 3.09
C SER A 106 -5.74 -12.56 2.96
N GLN A 107 -5.81 -11.27 2.65
CA GLN A 107 -7.04 -10.65 2.16
C GLN A 107 -7.14 -10.88 0.64
N THR A 108 -8.36 -10.84 0.12
CA THR A 108 -8.56 -10.81 -1.34
C THR A 108 -7.84 -9.61 -1.92
N ARG A 109 -7.08 -9.85 -2.97
CA ARG A 109 -6.27 -8.83 -3.62
C ARG A 109 -6.66 -8.70 -5.09
N MET A 110 -7.07 -7.49 -5.47
CA MET A 110 -7.26 -7.13 -6.87
C MET A 110 -5.95 -6.55 -7.40
N ARG A 111 -5.50 -7.03 -8.55
CA ARG A 111 -4.37 -6.51 -9.30
C ARG A 111 -4.82 -5.96 -10.63
N ILE A 112 -4.36 -4.77 -10.95
CA ILE A 112 -4.51 -4.18 -12.28
C ILE A 112 -3.12 -3.94 -12.85
N THR A 113 -2.86 -4.56 -14.00
CA THR A 113 -1.59 -4.44 -14.71
C THR A 113 -1.80 -3.73 -16.03
N THR A 114 -0.99 -2.72 -16.29
CA THR A 114 -0.87 -2.08 -17.61
C THR A 114 0.58 -2.11 -18.07
N GLU A 115 0.82 -2.08 -19.37
CA GLU A 115 2.17 -2.11 -19.93
C GLU A 115 3.07 -0.98 -19.37
N ARG A 116 2.53 0.23 -19.25
CA ARG A 116 3.28 1.40 -18.81
C ARG A 116 3.50 1.47 -17.30
N SER A 117 2.45 1.24 -16.51
CA SER A 117 2.50 1.46 -15.05
C SER A 117 2.90 0.20 -14.27
N GLY A 118 2.92 -0.97 -14.93
CA GLY A 118 3.14 -2.24 -14.27
C GLY A 118 1.96 -2.66 -13.37
N PRO A 119 2.14 -3.66 -12.52
CA PRO A 119 1.12 -4.14 -11.60
C PRO A 119 0.91 -3.17 -10.43
N ARG A 120 -0.36 -2.92 -10.09
CA ARG A 120 -0.77 -2.25 -8.86
C ARG A 120 -1.86 -3.06 -8.18
N ASP A 121 -1.72 -3.21 -6.89
CA ASP A 121 -2.55 -4.05 -6.04
C ASP A 121 -3.46 -3.23 -5.14
N LEU A 122 -4.62 -3.79 -4.78
CA LEU A 122 -5.55 -3.25 -3.81
C LEU A 122 -6.09 -4.40 -2.95
N LEU A 123 -6.02 -4.30 -1.63
CA LEU A 123 -6.58 -5.29 -0.71
C LEU A 123 -8.06 -4.99 -0.46
N LEU A 124 -8.89 -6.01 -0.55
CA LEU A 124 -10.35 -5.90 -0.54
C LEU A 124 -10.98 -6.86 0.48
N GLN A 125 -12.10 -6.42 1.04
CA GLN A 125 -13.02 -7.24 1.82
C GLN A 125 -14.43 -7.05 1.27
N LEU A 126 -15.26 -8.09 1.28
CA LEU A 126 -16.68 -7.93 0.95
C LEU A 126 -17.35 -6.94 1.92
N SER A 127 -18.29 -6.19 1.39
CA SER A 127 -19.09 -5.23 2.14
C SER A 127 -20.58 -5.53 2.07
N GLU A 128 -21.01 -6.14 0.98
CA GLU A 128 -22.39 -6.53 0.74
C GLU A 128 -22.48 -7.96 0.29
N ASN A 129 -23.61 -8.60 0.55
CA ASN A 129 -23.87 -9.96 0.09
C ASN A 129 -23.98 -10.00 -1.44
N PRO A 130 -23.17 -10.78 -2.15
CA PRO A 130 -23.27 -10.87 -3.60
C PRO A 130 -24.44 -11.79 -4.00
N ASP A 131 -25.51 -11.19 -4.45
CA ASP A 131 -26.68 -11.90 -4.93
C ASP A 131 -26.65 -12.07 -6.47
N PHE A 132 -27.33 -13.09 -6.97
CA PHE A 132 -27.47 -13.26 -8.41
C PHE A 132 -28.40 -12.20 -9.01
N ALA A 133 -27.94 -11.57 -10.08
CA ALA A 133 -28.74 -10.65 -10.89
C ALA A 133 -29.36 -11.39 -12.10
N SER A 134 -30.06 -12.49 -11.86
CA SER A 134 -30.64 -13.32 -12.90
C SER A 134 -32.08 -13.74 -12.57
N ASP A 135 -32.99 -13.67 -13.55
CA ASP A 135 -34.36 -14.14 -13.43
C ASP A 135 -34.52 -15.68 -13.57
N LYS A 136 -33.45 -16.36 -13.96
CA LYS A 136 -33.41 -17.82 -14.15
C LYS A 136 -32.33 -18.44 -13.31
N ASP A 137 -32.54 -19.70 -12.93
CA ASP A 137 -31.51 -20.48 -12.24
C ASP A 137 -30.24 -20.59 -13.11
N PRO A 138 -29.10 -20.01 -12.68
CA PRO A 138 -27.88 -20.02 -13.49
C PRO A 138 -27.36 -21.41 -13.82
N ARG A 139 -27.65 -22.42 -12.98
CA ARG A 139 -27.27 -23.83 -13.22
C ARG A 139 -27.97 -24.42 -14.46
N LEU A 140 -29.14 -23.91 -14.80
CA LEU A 140 -29.86 -24.33 -16.01
C LEU A 140 -29.36 -23.65 -17.28
N THR A 141 -28.78 -22.46 -17.13
CA THR A 141 -28.30 -21.64 -18.25
C THR A 141 -26.80 -21.73 -18.46
N GLY A 142 -26.05 -22.28 -17.49
CA GLY A 142 -24.58 -22.27 -17.48
C GLY A 142 -23.97 -20.87 -17.39
N HIS A 143 -24.78 -19.88 -16.97
CA HIS A 143 -24.37 -18.48 -16.96
C HIS A 143 -25.09 -17.72 -15.86
N GLY A 144 -24.34 -16.91 -15.10
CA GLY A 144 -24.89 -16.06 -14.03
C GLY A 144 -24.07 -14.80 -13.80
N THR A 145 -24.77 -13.68 -13.64
CA THR A 145 -24.18 -12.38 -13.30
C THR A 145 -24.22 -12.19 -11.79
N VAL A 146 -23.06 -11.88 -11.20
CA VAL A 146 -22.92 -11.62 -9.76
C VAL A 146 -22.39 -10.20 -9.53
N PRO A 147 -23.21 -9.29 -8.98
CA PRO A 147 -22.73 -7.99 -8.54
C PRO A 147 -21.89 -8.15 -7.27
N MET A 148 -20.76 -7.47 -7.24
CA MET A 148 -19.80 -7.48 -6.14
C MET A 148 -19.65 -6.06 -5.58
N THR A 149 -19.73 -5.92 -4.26
CA THR A 149 -19.37 -4.68 -3.54
C THR A 149 -18.31 -5.02 -2.50
N ALA A 150 -17.13 -4.44 -2.67
CA ALA A 150 -15.99 -4.66 -1.78
C ALA A 150 -15.37 -3.34 -1.31
N ILE A 151 -14.75 -3.35 -0.14
CA ILE A 151 -14.11 -2.17 0.45
C ILE A 151 -12.62 -2.41 0.63
N ALA A 152 -11.82 -1.42 0.21
CA ALA A 152 -10.42 -1.28 0.58
C ALA A 152 -10.30 -0.31 1.76
N GLY A 153 -9.89 -0.80 2.93
CA GLY A 153 -9.61 0.03 4.10
C GLY A 153 -8.40 0.95 3.86
N GLN A 154 -7.35 0.43 3.19
CA GLN A 154 -6.30 1.25 2.58
C GLN A 154 -6.71 1.58 1.14
N PRO A 155 -7.13 2.82 0.86
CA PRO A 155 -7.76 3.17 -0.41
C PRO A 155 -6.78 3.40 -1.58
N MET A 156 -5.48 3.36 -1.32
CA MET A 156 -4.46 3.57 -2.33
C MET A 156 -4.03 2.25 -2.95
N TRP A 157 -3.88 2.26 -4.26
CA TRP A 157 -3.21 1.19 -4.98
C TRP A 157 -1.74 1.15 -4.57
N PHE A 158 -1.18 -0.01 -4.39
CA PHE A 158 0.23 -0.15 -4.00
C PHE A 158 1.00 -1.02 -4.99
N GLN A 159 2.28 -0.78 -5.04
CA GLN A 159 3.28 -1.60 -5.73
C GLN A 159 4.23 -2.19 -4.70
N GLU A 160 5.12 -3.04 -5.14
CA GLU A 160 6.20 -3.54 -4.32
C GLU A 160 7.04 -2.38 -3.75
N ASP A 161 7.45 -2.52 -2.49
CA ASP A 161 8.27 -1.51 -1.82
C ASP A 161 9.65 -1.44 -2.48
N GLU A 162 10.12 -0.25 -2.77
CA GLU A 162 11.53 -0.06 -3.14
C GLU A 162 12.41 -0.16 -1.90
N LEU A 163 13.54 -0.84 -2.03
CA LEU A 163 14.46 -1.06 -0.93
C LEU A 163 15.82 -0.47 -1.26
N ASP A 164 16.41 0.23 -0.30
CA ASP A 164 17.82 0.60 -0.34
C ASP A 164 18.42 0.44 1.07
N GLY A 165 19.74 0.32 1.17
CA GLY A 165 20.37 0.07 2.46
C GLY A 165 21.86 0.34 2.48
N TRP A 166 22.36 0.41 3.70
CA TRP A 166 23.79 0.58 3.97
C TRP A 166 24.24 -0.37 5.07
N LYS A 167 25.47 -0.86 4.98
CA LYS A 167 26.11 -1.74 5.98
C LYS A 167 27.45 -1.19 6.43
N LEU A 168 27.75 -1.40 7.70
CA LEU A 168 29.06 -1.12 8.30
C LEU A 168 30.04 -2.23 7.93
N GLU A 169 31.04 -1.93 7.10
CA GLU A 169 32.01 -2.90 6.64
C GLU A 169 33.03 -3.30 7.73
N SER A 170 33.48 -2.33 8.54
CA SER A 170 34.51 -2.55 9.57
C SER A 170 34.38 -1.57 10.72
N GLY A 171 35.01 -1.90 11.85
CA GLY A 171 34.96 -1.08 13.04
C GLY A 171 33.66 -1.15 13.83
N THR A 172 33.48 -0.22 14.76
CA THR A 172 32.30 -0.14 15.63
C THR A 172 31.43 1.07 15.34
N SER A 173 31.82 1.90 14.40
CA SER A 173 31.11 3.12 14.03
C SER A 173 31.37 3.44 12.56
N GLY A 174 30.37 3.97 11.90
CA GLY A 174 30.48 4.38 10.51
C GLY A 174 29.30 5.23 10.05
N ALA A 175 29.47 5.81 8.87
CA ALA A 175 28.45 6.59 8.20
C ALA A 175 28.43 6.24 6.71
N GLY A 176 27.26 6.37 6.10
CA GLY A 176 27.02 6.15 4.70
C GLY A 176 25.80 6.89 4.22
N THR A 177 25.32 6.51 3.06
CA THR A 177 24.12 7.11 2.46
C THR A 177 23.17 6.03 1.96
N VAL A 178 21.91 6.35 1.94
CA VAL A 178 20.86 5.60 1.24
C VAL A 178 20.13 6.52 0.28
N THR A 179 19.63 5.95 -0.79
CA THR A 179 18.88 6.67 -1.82
C THR A 179 17.39 6.61 -1.51
N ILE A 180 16.73 7.75 -1.57
CA ILE A 180 15.29 7.84 -1.50
C ILE A 180 14.73 8.46 -2.77
N SER A 181 13.58 7.96 -3.21
CA SER A 181 12.78 8.59 -4.26
C SER A 181 11.30 8.36 -4.00
N ASN A 182 10.46 9.24 -4.48
CA ASN A 182 9.02 9.02 -4.46
C ASN A 182 8.40 9.41 -5.81
N PRO A 183 8.30 8.50 -6.75
CA PRO A 183 7.69 8.78 -8.05
C PRO A 183 6.17 8.91 -7.98
N THR A 184 5.55 8.54 -6.84
CA THR A 184 4.10 8.43 -6.72
C THR A 184 3.43 9.79 -6.49
N ASP A 185 2.13 9.85 -6.73
CA ASP A 185 1.29 11.02 -6.47
C ASP A 185 0.87 11.18 -5.01
N GLN A 186 1.29 10.24 -4.12
CA GLN A 186 0.97 10.26 -2.69
C GLN A 186 2.21 10.55 -1.83
N PRO A 187 2.04 11.25 -0.69
CA PRO A 187 3.12 11.36 0.30
C PRO A 187 3.52 9.99 0.81
N MET A 188 4.81 9.68 0.78
CA MET A 188 5.32 8.38 1.18
C MET A 188 5.68 8.37 2.68
N LEU A 189 5.22 7.34 3.39
CA LEU A 189 5.54 7.03 4.78
C LEU A 189 6.63 5.95 4.79
N ILE A 190 7.87 6.38 4.88
CA ILE A 190 9.03 5.47 4.85
C ILE A 190 9.12 4.63 6.12
N LYS A 191 9.82 3.50 5.98
CA LYS A 191 10.14 2.61 7.10
C LYS A 191 11.63 2.34 7.13
N TRP A 192 12.20 2.39 8.33
CA TRP A 192 13.58 2.01 8.56
C TRP A 192 13.64 0.72 9.34
N ILE A 193 14.54 -0.17 8.94
CA ILE A 193 14.86 -1.39 9.67
C ILE A 193 16.34 -1.33 9.98
N VAL A 194 16.70 -1.38 11.25
CA VAL A 194 18.08 -1.31 11.70
C VAL A 194 18.44 -2.52 12.54
N THR A 195 19.68 -2.95 12.44
CA THR A 195 20.21 -4.05 13.26
C THR A 195 20.65 -3.58 14.64
N ALA A 196 20.79 -4.52 15.58
CA ALA A 196 21.41 -4.34 16.88
C ALA A 196 22.64 -5.28 17.02
N PRO A 197 23.60 -4.96 17.93
CA PRO A 197 23.66 -3.77 18.78
C PRO A 197 24.04 -2.50 18.00
N GLY A 198 23.75 -1.34 18.57
CA GLY A 198 24.18 -0.06 18.01
C GLY A 198 23.24 1.10 18.28
N THR A 199 23.74 2.29 18.04
CA THR A 199 22.98 3.54 18.13
C THR A 199 22.94 4.18 16.76
N TRP A 200 21.79 4.13 16.11
CA TRP A 200 21.56 4.66 14.77
C TRP A 200 21.16 6.12 14.78
N THR A 201 21.65 6.87 13.82
CA THR A 201 21.20 8.23 13.52
C THR A 201 20.65 8.25 12.10
N LEU A 202 19.36 8.56 11.96
CA LEU A 202 18.62 8.50 10.70
C LEU A 202 18.13 9.88 10.29
N PRO A 203 18.05 10.19 9.01
CA PRO A 203 17.59 11.49 8.51
C PRO A 203 16.06 11.65 8.66
N ASP A 204 15.64 12.88 8.92
CA ASP A 204 14.23 13.29 8.95
C ASP A 204 14.10 14.72 8.39
N PHE A 205 14.47 14.90 7.13
CA PHE A 205 14.56 16.21 6.50
C PHE A 205 13.18 16.76 6.16
N SER A 206 13.02 18.08 6.33
CA SER A 206 11.93 18.80 5.69
C SER A 206 12.24 19.05 4.20
N TRP A 207 11.19 19.20 3.39
CA TRP A 207 11.27 19.23 1.95
C TRP A 207 10.68 20.56 1.41
N VAL A 208 11.26 21.06 0.33
CA VAL A 208 10.79 22.26 -0.39
C VAL A 208 10.87 22.02 -1.91
N GLY A 209 10.42 22.98 -2.69
CA GLY A 209 10.49 22.93 -4.14
C GLY A 209 9.16 22.62 -4.82
N ARG A 210 9.13 22.74 -6.13
CA ARG A 210 7.96 22.44 -6.96
C ARG A 210 7.79 20.93 -7.13
N LYS A 211 6.65 20.52 -7.65
CA LYS A 211 6.40 19.14 -8.09
C LYS A 211 7.52 18.72 -9.05
N TYR A 212 8.09 17.54 -8.87
CA TYR A 212 9.25 16.95 -9.58
C TYR A 212 10.64 17.60 -9.28
N GLU A 213 10.71 18.65 -8.46
CA GLU A 213 11.93 19.35 -8.09
C GLU A 213 12.11 19.40 -6.57
N ARG A 214 11.57 18.43 -5.85
CA ARG A 214 11.61 18.37 -4.39
C ARG A 214 13.03 18.10 -3.90
N VAL A 215 13.48 18.95 -2.97
CA VAL A 215 14.80 18.82 -2.35
C VAL A 215 14.68 19.02 -0.83
N PRO A 216 15.62 18.47 -0.04
CA PRO A 216 15.72 18.82 1.37
C PRO A 216 15.86 20.33 1.53
N GLY A 217 15.04 20.94 2.40
CA GLY A 217 15.02 22.39 2.58
C GLY A 217 14.00 22.84 3.62
N GLY A 218 13.85 24.15 3.78
CA GLY A 218 12.92 24.76 4.73
C GLY A 218 13.48 24.79 6.17
N LYS A 219 12.63 24.51 7.17
CA LYS A 219 12.99 24.68 8.57
C LYS A 219 14.02 23.64 9.08
N TYR A 220 13.98 22.42 8.53
CA TYR A 220 14.77 21.29 9.02
C TYR A 220 15.45 20.51 7.86
N PRO A 221 16.30 21.14 7.05
CA PRO A 221 16.86 20.54 5.84
C PRO A 221 17.88 19.43 6.13
N THR A 222 18.42 19.37 7.33
CA THR A 222 19.46 18.41 7.76
C THR A 222 19.11 17.75 9.11
N ARG A 223 17.81 17.75 9.45
CA ARG A 223 17.36 17.17 10.72
C ARG A 223 17.64 15.67 10.75
N THR A 224 18.18 15.21 11.87
CA THR A 224 18.37 13.79 12.13
C THR A 224 17.69 13.38 13.44
N VAL A 225 17.32 12.11 13.52
CA VAL A 225 16.78 11.48 14.72
C VAL A 225 17.73 10.37 15.15
N LYS A 226 18.22 10.47 16.36
CA LYS A 226 19.06 9.46 17.00
C LYS A 226 18.14 8.46 17.71
N LEU A 227 18.23 7.19 17.33
CA LEU A 227 17.53 6.11 18.03
C LEU A 227 18.19 5.83 19.38
N PRO A 228 17.50 5.24 20.35
CA PRO A 228 18.10 4.76 21.57
C PRO A 228 19.18 3.72 21.27
N ALA A 229 20.14 3.57 22.16
CA ALA A 229 21.12 2.49 22.06
C ALA A 229 20.39 1.15 22.12
N LEU A 230 20.54 0.34 21.06
CA LEU A 230 19.95 -0.98 20.94
C LEU A 230 20.94 -2.02 21.47
N SER A 231 20.48 -2.90 22.33
CA SER A 231 21.23 -4.06 22.81
C SER A 231 21.06 -5.25 21.87
N ALA A 232 21.96 -6.20 21.92
CA ALA A 232 21.87 -7.42 21.12
C ALA A 232 20.57 -8.21 21.38
N SER A 233 20.04 -8.18 22.62
CA SER A 233 18.79 -8.87 22.97
C SER A 233 17.54 -8.23 22.36
N GLU A 234 17.58 -6.96 21.93
CA GLU A 234 16.50 -6.29 21.20
C GLU A 234 16.46 -6.68 19.72
N GLY A 235 17.53 -7.30 19.21
CA GLY A 235 17.60 -7.86 17.85
C GLY A 235 17.60 -6.85 16.71
N GLY A 236 17.30 -5.59 16.98
CA GLY A 236 17.15 -4.50 16.01
C GLY A 236 15.94 -3.65 16.29
N ALA A 237 15.66 -2.69 15.41
CA ALA A 237 14.47 -1.85 15.52
C ALA A 237 13.86 -1.53 14.17
N THR A 238 12.55 -1.35 14.17
CA THR A 238 11.78 -0.83 13.05
C THR A 238 11.27 0.56 13.39
N VAL A 239 11.48 1.51 12.49
CA VAL A 239 10.84 2.83 12.51
C VAL A 239 9.76 2.82 11.43
N ASP A 240 8.52 3.09 11.78
CA ASP A 240 7.39 3.16 10.86
C ASP A 240 6.71 4.52 11.00
N LEU A 241 6.65 5.29 9.91
CA LEU A 241 6.03 6.60 9.91
C LEU A 241 4.50 6.54 9.72
N ASP A 242 3.92 5.35 9.63
CA ASP A 242 2.47 5.18 9.61
C ASP A 242 1.89 5.60 10.99
N PRO A 243 1.01 6.62 11.04
CA PRO A 243 0.44 7.11 12.30
C PRO A 243 -0.44 6.07 13.02
N MET A 244 -0.85 5.00 12.34
CA MET A 244 -1.61 3.89 12.92
C MET A 244 -0.73 2.80 13.53
N LYS A 245 0.60 2.96 13.46
CA LYS A 245 1.58 2.00 13.97
C LYS A 245 2.41 2.63 15.09
N LEU A 246 3.05 1.79 15.90
CA LEU A 246 4.09 2.26 16.82
C LEU A 246 5.29 2.76 16.00
N MET A 247 5.63 4.04 16.18
CA MET A 247 6.67 4.69 15.38
C MET A 247 8.04 4.00 15.51
N VAL A 248 8.43 3.57 16.69
CA VAL A 248 9.70 2.87 16.91
C VAL A 248 9.49 1.67 17.84
N ARG A 249 9.84 0.50 17.37
CA ARG A 249 9.74 -0.77 18.12
C ARG A 249 10.94 -1.66 17.83
N ASP A 250 11.33 -2.48 18.81
CA ASP A 250 12.32 -3.54 18.62
C ASP A 250 11.73 -4.76 17.92
N VAL A 251 12.56 -5.79 17.66
CA VAL A 251 12.11 -7.05 17.06
C VAL A 251 11.11 -7.80 17.97
N ASN A 252 11.19 -7.59 19.30
CA ASN A 252 10.26 -8.17 20.27
C ASN A 252 8.93 -7.41 20.38
N ASN A 253 8.72 -6.42 19.50
CA ASN A 253 7.56 -5.51 19.48
C ASN A 253 7.48 -4.57 20.72
N THR A 254 8.60 -4.34 21.42
CA THR A 254 8.68 -3.39 22.53
C THR A 254 8.68 -1.96 22.01
N ASN A 255 7.84 -1.11 22.57
CA ASN A 255 7.79 0.30 22.19
C ASN A 255 9.03 1.05 22.71
N LEU A 256 9.86 1.54 21.80
CA LEU A 256 11.09 2.29 22.13
C LEU A 256 10.89 3.81 22.21
N LEU A 257 9.69 4.31 21.94
CA LEU A 257 9.43 5.74 21.84
C LEU A 257 9.73 6.50 23.13
N GLY A 258 9.48 5.90 24.29
CA GLY A 258 9.81 6.47 25.61
C GLY A 258 11.31 6.73 25.81
N ARG A 259 12.18 5.98 25.11
CA ARG A 259 13.65 6.13 25.16
C ARG A 259 14.19 7.15 24.15
N MET A 260 13.34 7.72 23.30
CA MET A 260 13.74 8.68 22.26
C MET A 260 13.97 10.11 22.79
N GLY A 261 13.74 10.38 24.08
CA GLY A 261 13.94 11.70 24.68
C GLY A 261 13.09 12.81 24.05
N GLY A 262 11.86 12.49 23.67
CA GLY A 262 10.92 13.44 23.04
C GLY A 262 11.23 13.76 21.57
N ARG A 263 12.11 13.02 20.91
CA ARG A 263 12.43 13.19 19.49
C ARG A 263 11.62 12.21 18.67
N PHE A 264 10.96 12.71 17.62
CA PHE A 264 10.10 11.92 16.73
C PHE A 264 10.45 12.20 15.28
N PHE A 265 10.14 11.26 14.39
CA PHE A 265 10.15 11.51 12.96
C PHE A 265 8.90 12.31 12.59
N LEU A 266 9.09 13.37 11.82
CA LEU A 266 8.02 14.34 11.51
C LEU A 266 7.71 14.44 10.03
N HIS A 267 8.70 14.12 9.17
CA HIS A 267 8.61 14.45 7.76
C HIS A 267 8.34 13.23 6.88
N LYS A 268 7.26 13.32 6.13
CA LYS A 268 6.94 12.40 5.03
C LYS A 268 7.74 12.81 3.80
N ILE A 269 7.97 11.87 2.89
CA ILE A 269 8.57 12.19 1.60
C ILE A 269 7.47 12.68 0.68
N PRO A 270 7.58 13.90 0.12
CA PRO A 270 6.54 14.46 -0.74
C PRO A 270 6.34 13.64 -2.02
N PRO A 271 5.16 13.74 -2.67
CA PRO A 271 4.94 13.20 -3.99
C PRO A 271 5.97 13.74 -4.99
N TYR A 272 6.37 12.90 -5.95
CA TYR A 272 7.28 13.26 -7.05
C TYR A 272 8.63 13.82 -6.58
N THR A 273 9.17 13.22 -5.50
CA THR A 273 10.51 13.54 -5.02
C THR A 273 11.53 12.77 -5.87
N PRO A 274 12.49 13.44 -6.53
CA PRO A 274 13.54 12.78 -7.28
C PRO A 274 14.50 12.03 -6.36
N GLU A 275 15.34 11.19 -6.95
CA GLU A 275 16.38 10.49 -6.20
C GLU A 275 17.23 11.46 -5.39
N THR A 276 17.34 11.16 -4.10
CA THR A 276 18.03 12.01 -3.12
C THR A 276 18.82 11.15 -2.15
N LEU A 277 20.09 11.45 -1.96
CA LEU A 277 20.93 10.76 -0.98
C LEU A 277 20.66 11.27 0.43
N LEU A 278 20.37 10.34 1.33
CA LEU A 278 20.14 10.61 2.75
C LEU A 278 21.27 10.01 3.59
N PRO A 279 21.88 10.78 4.50
CA PRO A 279 22.96 10.30 5.36
C PRO A 279 22.41 9.39 6.46
N VAL A 280 23.10 8.29 6.72
CA VAL A 280 22.85 7.38 7.84
C VAL A 280 24.14 7.14 8.58
N SER A 281 24.05 6.90 9.90
CA SER A 281 25.23 6.57 10.69
C SER A 281 24.91 5.66 11.88
N VAL A 282 25.91 4.92 12.32
CA VAL A 282 25.81 4.05 13.49
C VAL A 282 27.05 4.19 14.37
N THR A 283 26.86 4.03 15.67
CA THR A 283 27.93 3.97 16.67
C THR A 283 27.68 2.81 17.62
N GLY A 284 28.74 2.19 18.16
CA GLY A 284 28.63 1.06 19.09
C GLY A 284 28.07 -0.22 18.45
N ALA A 285 28.23 -0.38 17.15
CA ALA A 285 27.79 -1.54 16.38
C ALA A 285 28.91 -2.57 16.19
N ALA A 286 28.61 -3.66 15.54
CA ALA A 286 29.59 -4.63 15.04
C ALA A 286 29.68 -4.56 13.52
N PRO A 287 30.79 -5.00 12.89
CA PRO A 287 30.86 -5.15 11.45
C PRO A 287 29.69 -6.00 10.93
N GLY A 288 29.14 -5.62 9.80
CA GLY A 288 27.92 -6.21 9.24
C GLY A 288 26.60 -5.58 9.74
N ALA A 289 26.65 -4.68 10.73
CA ALA A 289 25.47 -3.92 11.14
C ALA A 289 24.92 -3.12 9.95
N GLY A 290 23.60 -3.18 9.75
CA GLY A 290 22.95 -2.61 8.57
C GLY A 290 21.69 -1.84 8.87
N VAL A 291 21.37 -0.95 7.95
CA VAL A 291 20.08 -0.25 7.87
C VAL A 291 19.46 -0.49 6.50
N VAL A 292 18.17 -0.75 6.49
CA VAL A 292 17.37 -0.86 5.28
C VAL A 292 16.28 0.21 5.32
N LEU A 293 16.15 0.95 4.24
CA LEU A 293 15.06 1.88 3.97
C LEU A 293 14.04 1.17 3.08
N ARG A 294 12.80 1.03 3.58
CA ARG A 294 11.66 0.58 2.76
C ARG A 294 10.85 1.80 2.34
N GLN A 295 10.57 1.86 1.06
CA GLN A 295 9.92 2.98 0.38
C GLN A 295 8.58 2.50 -0.22
N PRO A 296 7.47 2.50 0.55
CA PRO A 296 6.18 2.05 0.07
C PRO A 296 5.69 2.89 -1.11
N ARG A 297 5.26 2.24 -2.18
CA ARG A 297 4.75 2.88 -3.39
C ARG A 297 3.22 2.87 -3.37
N HIS A 298 2.60 4.03 -3.10
CA HIS A 298 1.15 4.19 -3.07
C HIS A 298 0.68 5.16 -4.15
N TRP A 299 -0.37 4.78 -4.88
CA TRP A 299 -0.92 5.53 -5.99
C TRP A 299 -2.41 5.79 -5.79
N SER A 300 -2.91 6.94 -6.18
CA SER A 300 -4.35 7.21 -6.14
C SER A 300 -5.14 6.44 -7.20
N ARG A 301 -4.47 6.00 -8.28
CA ARG A 301 -5.06 5.33 -9.44
C ARG A 301 -4.36 4.00 -9.75
N PRO A 302 -5.07 3.07 -10.42
CA PRO A 302 -4.49 1.78 -10.80
C PRO A 302 -3.46 1.88 -11.93
N TRP A 303 -3.37 3.00 -12.63
CA TRP A 303 -2.35 3.31 -13.66
C TRP A 303 -2.17 4.81 -13.85
N GLY A 304 -1.09 5.18 -14.53
CA GLY A 304 -0.73 6.57 -14.80
C GLY A 304 -0.20 7.30 -13.57
N LEU A 305 0.01 8.58 -13.71
CA LEU A 305 0.51 9.49 -12.66
C LEU A 305 2.01 9.34 -12.33
N GLU A 306 2.78 8.62 -13.17
CA GLU A 306 4.25 8.56 -13.09
C GLU A 306 4.90 9.89 -13.46
#